data_5c15732007f0a5169bf04791dedaf232
#
_entry.id   5c15732007f0a5169bf04791dedaf232
#
_cell.length_a   1.000
_cell.length_b   1.000
_cell.length_c   1.000
_cell.angle_alpha   90.00
_cell.angle_beta   90.00
_cell.angle_gamma   90.00
#
_symmetry.space_group_name_H-M   'P 1'
#
loop_
_entity.id
_entity.type
_entity.pdbx_description
1 polymer ?
#
loop_
_entity_poly.entity_id
_entity_poly.type
_entity_poly.pdbx_seq_one_letter_code
_entity_poly.pdbx_strand_id
1 'polypeptide(L)'
;MSGELEQILLQLTQPDNAVIQQATAQLKLAFKDPAIIPALCAVMTGSQNSQIRQSAAVMLRMRVKKHWKKISPDHRESLKAVVLQAFQQETEHAVRHSLSQLSAVMVKHETPDRWPALFALLNQSTKSNNPTDRQVGLLLLSKVVESNPESFKPHYRQLLQLFGTVLQDLDNPTAMYYSILTLTAMTAYTGTEEMNLMRSLIPTLIIALKHLIKADQDQASEAMEVLDELMESEVSIIVPHIAEIVHFCLEVSADITLTDSLRVKALSCIAFLIRLKSKVKSPD
;
A
#
# COMPACT_ATOMS: atom_id res chain seq x y z
N MET A 1 -14.22 25.24 -16.21
CA MET A 1 -13.39 24.09 -16.64
C MET A 1 -13.70 22.80 -15.90
N SER A 2 -13.85 22.80 -14.59
CA SER A 2 -14.13 21.56 -13.84
C SER A 2 -15.45 20.88 -14.21
N GLY A 3 -16.54 21.63 -14.43
CA GLY A 3 -17.82 21.08 -14.87
C GLY A 3 -17.76 20.46 -16.26
N GLU A 4 -17.05 21.08 -17.18
CA GLU A 4 -16.81 20.53 -18.52
C GLU A 4 -15.97 19.27 -18.46
N LEU A 5 -14.93 19.26 -17.62
CA LEU A 5 -14.07 18.11 -17.40
C LEU A 5 -14.86 16.91 -16.84
N GLU A 6 -15.74 17.16 -15.86
CA GLU A 6 -16.62 16.13 -15.31
C GLU A 6 -17.51 15.50 -16.38
N GLN A 7 -18.06 16.31 -17.29
CA GLN A 7 -18.86 15.82 -18.41
C GLN A 7 -18.03 14.97 -19.37
N ILE A 8 -16.79 15.37 -19.67
CA ILE A 8 -15.87 14.59 -20.50
C ILE A 8 -15.61 13.23 -19.87
N LEU A 9 -15.34 13.19 -18.56
CA LEU A 9 -15.08 11.96 -17.83
C LEU A 9 -16.30 11.04 -17.79
N LEU A 10 -17.51 11.60 -17.64
CA LEU A 10 -18.77 10.86 -17.74
C LEU A 10 -18.95 10.24 -19.12
N GLN A 11 -18.66 10.99 -20.18
CA GLN A 11 -18.75 10.49 -21.56
C GLN A 11 -17.78 9.33 -21.83
N LEU A 12 -16.61 9.30 -21.20
CA LEU A 12 -15.65 8.20 -21.32
C LEU A 12 -16.18 6.90 -20.72
N THR A 13 -17.17 6.93 -19.85
CA THR A 13 -17.80 5.75 -19.25
C THR A 13 -18.96 5.20 -20.08
N GLN A 14 -19.38 5.88 -21.16
CA GLN A 14 -20.48 5.46 -22.01
C GLN A 14 -20.07 4.31 -22.92
N PRO A 15 -21.00 3.41 -23.33
CA PRO A 15 -20.69 2.30 -24.22
C PRO A 15 -20.59 2.66 -25.71
N ASP A 16 -20.74 3.93 -26.07
CA ASP A 16 -20.70 4.41 -27.44
C ASP A 16 -19.28 4.82 -27.84
N ASN A 17 -18.68 4.12 -28.82
CA ASN A 17 -17.33 4.38 -29.31
C ASN A 17 -17.14 5.78 -29.88
N ALA A 18 -18.16 6.33 -30.58
CA ALA A 18 -18.09 7.68 -31.14
C ALA A 18 -18.02 8.74 -30.02
N VAL A 19 -18.81 8.57 -28.97
CA VAL A 19 -18.80 9.44 -27.79
C VAL A 19 -17.44 9.35 -27.07
N ILE A 20 -16.90 8.14 -26.90
CA ILE A 20 -15.59 7.92 -26.26
C ILE A 20 -14.47 8.60 -27.06
N GLN A 21 -14.47 8.47 -28.40
CA GLN A 21 -13.46 9.08 -29.26
C GLN A 21 -13.50 10.61 -29.17
N GLN A 22 -14.69 11.20 -29.20
CA GLN A 22 -14.87 12.65 -29.06
C GLN A 22 -14.41 13.14 -27.69
N ALA A 23 -14.79 12.46 -26.62
CA ALA A 23 -14.37 12.78 -25.25
C ALA A 23 -12.85 12.66 -25.09
N THR A 24 -12.24 11.63 -25.65
CA THR A 24 -10.78 11.45 -25.65
C THR A 24 -10.06 12.61 -26.33
N ALA A 25 -10.55 13.07 -27.47
CA ALA A 25 -9.99 14.20 -28.19
C ALA A 25 -10.10 15.49 -27.39
N GLN A 26 -11.26 15.75 -26.75
CA GLN A 26 -11.46 16.88 -25.88
C GLN A 26 -10.54 16.86 -24.66
N LEU A 27 -10.35 15.69 -24.06
CA LEU A 27 -9.46 15.48 -22.92
C LEU A 27 -8.00 15.79 -23.27
N LYS A 28 -7.54 15.33 -24.43
CA LYS A 28 -6.17 15.63 -24.93
C LYS A 28 -5.94 17.12 -25.07
N LEU A 29 -6.93 17.85 -25.57
CA LEU A 29 -6.86 19.32 -25.65
C LEU A 29 -6.83 19.97 -24.27
N ALA A 30 -7.66 19.51 -23.34
CA ALA A 30 -7.70 20.02 -21.98
C ALA A 30 -6.36 19.83 -21.24
N PHE A 31 -5.67 18.72 -21.48
CA PHE A 31 -4.36 18.46 -20.87
C PHE A 31 -3.24 19.38 -21.35
N LYS A 32 -3.44 20.13 -22.41
CA LYS A 32 -2.48 21.15 -22.87
C LYS A 32 -2.54 22.43 -22.02
N ASP A 33 -3.63 22.66 -21.32
CA ASP A 33 -3.83 23.81 -20.45
C ASP A 33 -3.32 23.49 -19.03
N PRO A 34 -2.43 24.32 -18.44
CA PRO A 34 -1.99 24.15 -17.06
C PRO A 34 -3.12 24.14 -16.03
N ALA A 35 -4.25 24.77 -16.34
CA ALA A 35 -5.45 24.78 -15.49
C ALA A 35 -6.10 23.38 -15.34
N ILE A 36 -5.65 22.38 -16.09
CA ILE A 36 -6.11 21.00 -15.94
C ILE A 36 -5.84 20.45 -14.52
N ILE A 37 -4.74 20.86 -13.88
CA ILE A 37 -4.39 20.38 -12.52
C ILE A 37 -5.45 20.84 -11.50
N PRO A 38 -5.75 22.14 -11.33
CA PRO A 38 -6.81 22.54 -10.43
C PRO A 38 -8.20 22.03 -10.85
N ALA A 39 -8.46 21.85 -12.15
CA ALA A 39 -9.72 21.28 -12.62
C ALA A 39 -9.88 19.81 -12.21
N LEU A 40 -8.85 18.99 -12.37
CA LEU A 40 -8.84 17.60 -11.89
C LEU A 40 -8.97 17.52 -10.37
N CYS A 41 -8.32 18.41 -9.63
CA CYS A 41 -8.48 18.51 -8.18
C CYS A 41 -9.92 18.80 -7.77
N ALA A 42 -10.59 19.74 -8.46
CA ALA A 42 -11.98 20.09 -8.19
C ALA A 42 -12.94 18.92 -8.45
N VAL A 43 -12.73 18.16 -9.53
CA VAL A 43 -13.50 16.96 -9.84
C VAL A 43 -13.23 15.84 -8.82
N MET A 44 -11.99 15.62 -8.48
CA MET A 44 -11.56 14.60 -7.51
C MET A 44 -12.20 14.82 -6.12
N THR A 45 -12.38 16.05 -5.71
CA THR A 45 -12.96 16.40 -4.41
C THR A 45 -14.47 16.63 -4.44
N GLY A 46 -15.01 17.10 -5.57
CA GLY A 46 -16.38 17.63 -5.64
C GLY A 46 -17.39 16.80 -6.43
N SER A 47 -16.95 15.86 -7.26
CA SER A 47 -17.90 15.06 -8.03
C SER A 47 -18.74 14.16 -7.12
N GLN A 48 -20.04 14.08 -7.38
CA GLN A 48 -20.96 13.17 -6.69
C GLN A 48 -20.75 11.70 -7.12
N ASN A 49 -20.14 11.48 -8.27
CA ASN A 49 -19.89 10.16 -8.81
C ASN A 49 -18.50 9.67 -8.38
N SER A 50 -18.45 8.58 -7.61
CA SER A 50 -17.20 8.02 -7.10
C SER A 50 -16.27 7.53 -8.22
N GLN A 51 -16.80 6.98 -9.30
CA GLN A 51 -16.00 6.56 -10.46
C GLN A 51 -15.31 7.76 -11.12
N ILE A 52 -15.95 8.91 -11.16
CA ILE A 52 -15.38 10.14 -11.70
C ILE A 52 -14.30 10.69 -10.76
N ARG A 53 -14.55 10.67 -9.45
CA ARG A 53 -13.51 11.04 -8.48
C ARG A 53 -12.27 10.15 -8.61
N GLN A 54 -12.47 8.84 -8.76
CA GLN A 54 -11.39 7.89 -8.99
C GLN A 54 -10.64 8.17 -10.29
N SER A 55 -11.35 8.40 -11.39
CA SER A 55 -10.75 8.73 -12.69
C SER A 55 -9.88 9.99 -12.61
N ALA A 56 -10.35 11.03 -11.90
CA ALA A 56 -9.58 12.25 -11.70
C ALA A 56 -8.28 11.97 -10.92
N ALA A 57 -8.34 11.15 -9.87
CA ALA A 57 -7.16 10.75 -9.10
C ALA A 57 -6.15 9.96 -9.95
N VAL A 58 -6.62 9.04 -10.78
CA VAL A 58 -5.78 8.25 -11.69
C VAL A 58 -5.09 9.16 -12.72
N MET A 59 -5.82 10.12 -13.28
CA MET A 59 -5.25 11.07 -14.26
C MET A 59 -4.21 11.98 -13.62
N LEU A 60 -4.45 12.48 -12.41
CA LEU A 60 -3.45 13.24 -11.65
C LEU A 60 -2.21 12.42 -11.39
N ARG A 61 -2.35 11.16 -11.00
CA ARG A 61 -1.22 10.25 -10.79
C ARG A 61 -0.38 10.10 -12.05
N MET A 62 -1.00 9.89 -13.19
CA MET A 62 -0.30 9.77 -14.48
C MET A 62 0.43 11.06 -14.84
N ARG A 63 -0.19 12.21 -14.61
CA ARG A 63 0.41 13.52 -14.86
C ARG A 63 1.60 13.78 -13.95
N VAL A 64 1.46 13.53 -12.67
CA VAL A 64 2.53 13.65 -11.67
C VAL A 64 3.71 12.74 -12.00
N LYS A 65 3.43 11.49 -12.36
CA LYS A 65 4.48 10.52 -12.70
C LYS A 65 5.35 10.98 -13.87
N LYS A 66 4.73 11.56 -14.90
CA LYS A 66 5.44 11.93 -16.15
C LYS A 66 5.94 13.36 -16.17
N HIS A 67 5.26 14.29 -15.51
CA HIS A 67 5.43 15.72 -15.74
C HIS A 67 5.53 16.56 -14.46
N TRP A 68 5.98 15.98 -13.35
CA TRP A 68 6.08 16.71 -12.09
C TRP A 68 6.84 18.02 -12.21
N LYS A 69 7.96 18.00 -12.90
CA LYS A 69 8.82 19.19 -13.09
C LYS A 69 8.13 20.30 -13.89
N LYS A 70 7.14 19.96 -14.71
CA LYS A 70 6.35 20.91 -15.51
C LYS A 70 5.18 21.52 -14.74
N ILE A 71 4.81 20.94 -13.60
CA ILE A 71 3.79 21.49 -12.71
C ILE A 71 4.41 22.64 -11.94
N SER A 72 3.72 23.81 -11.92
CA SER A 72 4.24 24.97 -11.19
C SER A 72 4.37 24.67 -9.69
N PRO A 73 5.33 25.29 -8.97
CA PRO A 73 5.48 25.10 -7.53
C PRO A 73 4.18 25.37 -6.74
N ASP A 74 3.42 26.38 -7.11
CA ASP A 74 2.14 26.72 -6.47
C ASP A 74 1.12 25.59 -6.67
N HIS A 75 1.02 25.03 -7.87
CA HIS A 75 0.16 23.89 -8.15
C HIS A 75 0.61 22.62 -7.41
N ARG A 76 1.92 22.40 -7.26
CA ARG A 76 2.44 21.26 -6.48
C ARG A 76 2.04 21.35 -5.02
N GLU A 77 2.21 22.51 -4.39
CA GLU A 77 1.81 22.74 -3.00
C GLU A 77 0.30 22.60 -2.81
N SER A 78 -0.47 23.17 -3.74
CA SER A 78 -1.92 23.03 -3.73
C SER A 78 -2.35 21.57 -3.87
N LEU A 79 -1.72 20.82 -4.78
CA LEU A 79 -2.02 19.41 -5.01
C LEU A 79 -1.72 18.57 -3.77
N LYS A 80 -0.59 18.80 -3.09
CA LYS A 80 -0.26 18.11 -1.84
C LYS A 80 -1.34 18.31 -0.77
N ALA A 81 -1.81 19.52 -0.59
CA ALA A 81 -2.86 19.83 0.38
C ALA A 81 -4.20 19.19 0.00
N VAL A 82 -4.60 19.30 -1.27
CA VAL A 82 -5.89 18.79 -1.78
C VAL A 82 -5.96 17.26 -1.70
N VAL A 83 -4.89 16.55 -2.04
CA VAL A 83 -4.84 15.08 -2.00
C VAL A 83 -5.08 14.57 -0.58
N LEU A 84 -4.42 15.16 0.42
CA LEU A 84 -4.60 14.74 1.82
C LEU A 84 -6.00 15.07 2.34
N GLN A 85 -6.54 16.22 1.97
CA GLN A 85 -7.91 16.60 2.32
C GLN A 85 -8.93 15.66 1.68
N ALA A 86 -8.77 15.36 0.40
CA ALA A 86 -9.63 14.42 -0.33
C ALA A 86 -9.58 13.02 0.32
N PHE A 87 -8.41 12.55 0.69
CA PHE A 87 -8.23 11.25 1.34
C PHE A 87 -8.97 11.19 2.69
N GLN A 88 -8.90 12.23 3.49
CA GLN A 88 -9.58 12.29 4.78
C GLN A 88 -11.11 12.33 4.65
N GLN A 89 -11.61 12.98 3.61
CA GLN A 89 -13.06 13.15 3.37
C GLN A 89 -13.69 11.99 2.60
N GLU A 90 -12.87 11.16 1.93
CA GLU A 90 -13.36 10.11 1.06
C GLU A 90 -13.97 8.96 1.86
N THR A 91 -15.07 8.42 1.36
CA THR A 91 -15.78 7.28 1.95
C THR A 91 -15.69 6.01 1.11
N GLU A 92 -15.38 6.12 -0.19
CA GLU A 92 -15.29 5.01 -1.11
C GLU A 92 -13.88 4.40 -1.14
N HIS A 93 -13.79 3.10 -0.90
CA HIS A 93 -12.52 2.38 -0.83
C HIS A 93 -11.70 2.50 -2.12
N ALA A 94 -12.33 2.33 -3.29
CA ALA A 94 -11.65 2.42 -4.57
C ALA A 94 -11.01 3.80 -4.80
N VAL A 95 -11.68 4.87 -4.37
CA VAL A 95 -11.15 6.23 -4.46
C VAL A 95 -10.01 6.44 -3.47
N ARG A 96 -10.15 5.97 -2.22
CA ARG A 96 -9.08 6.01 -1.22
C ARG A 96 -7.81 5.32 -1.73
N HIS A 97 -7.98 4.16 -2.36
CA HIS A 97 -6.88 3.41 -2.95
C HIS A 97 -6.16 4.22 -4.04
N SER A 98 -6.91 4.85 -4.95
CA SER A 98 -6.34 5.69 -6.00
C SER A 98 -5.67 6.95 -5.46
N LEU A 99 -6.23 7.57 -4.42
CA LEU A 99 -5.63 8.72 -3.73
C LEU A 99 -4.32 8.34 -3.01
N SER A 100 -4.27 7.16 -2.41
CA SER A 100 -3.04 6.67 -1.76
C SER A 100 -1.94 6.35 -2.79
N GLN A 101 -2.30 5.83 -3.95
CA GLN A 101 -1.36 5.64 -5.07
C GLN A 101 -0.85 6.96 -5.63
N LEU A 102 -1.71 7.97 -5.75
CA LEU A 102 -1.31 9.32 -6.14
C LEU A 102 -0.32 9.91 -5.14
N SER A 103 -0.62 9.79 -3.84
CA SER A 103 0.29 10.22 -2.77
C SER A 103 1.66 9.54 -2.86
N ALA A 104 1.68 8.24 -3.15
CA ALA A 104 2.91 7.46 -3.30
C ALA A 104 3.80 7.98 -4.44
N VAL A 105 3.19 8.33 -5.58
CA VAL A 105 3.92 8.91 -6.72
C VAL A 105 4.45 10.31 -6.37
N MET A 106 3.70 11.10 -5.63
CA MET A 106 4.13 12.43 -5.19
C MET A 106 5.31 12.35 -4.22
N VAL A 107 5.30 11.42 -3.28
CA VAL A 107 6.42 11.16 -2.36
C VAL A 107 7.69 10.83 -3.12
N LYS A 108 7.58 10.10 -4.22
CA LYS A 108 8.73 9.76 -5.06
C LYS A 108 9.46 10.99 -5.61
N HIS A 109 8.73 12.06 -5.90
CA HIS A 109 9.29 13.31 -6.41
C HIS A 109 9.72 14.30 -5.31
N GLU A 110 8.99 14.33 -4.21
CA GLU A 110 9.15 15.33 -3.14
C GLU A 110 10.00 14.86 -1.97
N THR A 111 10.29 13.58 -1.86
CA THR A 111 10.83 12.95 -0.66
C THR A 111 9.92 13.14 0.58
N PRO A 112 9.84 12.18 1.49
CA PRO A 112 8.96 12.31 2.66
C PRO A 112 9.20 13.57 3.49
N ASP A 113 10.47 13.98 3.65
CA ASP A 113 10.86 15.11 4.51
C ASP A 113 10.32 16.46 4.02
N ARG A 114 10.00 16.58 2.73
CA ARG A 114 9.43 17.79 2.13
C ARG A 114 7.91 17.84 2.20
N TRP A 115 7.29 16.84 2.81
CA TRP A 115 5.84 16.77 2.94
C TRP A 115 5.41 16.48 4.40
N PRO A 116 5.65 17.41 5.32
CA PRO A 116 5.34 17.21 6.75
C PRO A 116 3.88 16.89 7.04
N ALA A 117 2.95 17.46 6.24
CA ALA A 117 1.52 17.23 6.42
C ALA A 117 1.14 15.75 6.20
N LEU A 118 1.83 15.05 5.29
CA LEU A 118 1.63 13.61 5.09
C LEU A 118 1.99 12.84 6.36
N PHE A 119 3.15 13.11 6.95
CA PHE A 119 3.57 12.46 8.19
C PHE A 119 2.63 12.75 9.36
N ALA A 120 2.16 13.98 9.46
CA ALA A 120 1.19 14.36 10.49
C ALA A 120 -0.10 13.55 10.34
N LEU A 121 -0.62 13.42 9.11
CA LEU A 121 -1.81 12.63 8.82
C LEU A 121 -1.59 11.14 9.12
N LEU A 122 -0.47 10.57 8.68
CA LEU A 122 -0.14 9.17 8.95
C LEU A 122 -0.04 8.88 10.45
N ASN A 123 0.64 9.75 11.19
CA ASN A 123 0.79 9.60 12.64
C ASN A 123 -0.56 9.68 13.37
N GLN A 124 -1.39 10.64 13.00
CA GLN A 124 -2.71 10.82 13.60
C GLN A 124 -3.66 9.64 13.27
N SER A 125 -3.72 9.24 12.01
CA SER A 125 -4.66 8.21 11.55
C SER A 125 -4.29 6.82 12.05
N THR A 126 -3.02 6.43 11.98
CA THR A 126 -2.56 5.10 12.40
C THR A 126 -2.64 4.88 13.90
N LYS A 127 -2.69 5.95 14.69
CA LYS A 127 -2.79 5.92 16.15
C LYS A 127 -4.15 6.37 16.68
N SER A 128 -5.12 6.59 15.79
CA SER A 128 -6.49 6.96 16.17
C SER A 128 -7.17 5.89 17.02
N ASN A 129 -8.05 6.30 17.92
CA ASN A 129 -8.89 5.38 18.69
C ASN A 129 -9.99 4.72 17.83
N ASN A 130 -10.30 5.29 16.66
CA ASN A 130 -11.28 4.75 15.73
C ASN A 130 -10.61 3.67 14.86
N PRO A 131 -11.12 2.40 14.88
CA PRO A 131 -10.57 1.32 14.07
C PRO A 131 -10.56 1.59 12.56
N THR A 132 -11.59 2.28 12.06
CA THR A 132 -11.68 2.65 10.63
C THR A 132 -10.60 3.66 10.25
N ASP A 133 -10.34 4.65 11.09
CA ASP A 133 -9.26 5.62 10.85
C ASP A 133 -7.89 4.94 10.82
N ARG A 134 -7.64 4.00 11.73
CA ARG A 134 -6.40 3.22 11.73
C ARG A 134 -6.24 2.43 10.46
N GLN A 135 -7.28 1.75 10.02
CA GLN A 135 -7.27 0.97 8.78
C GLN A 135 -7.00 1.85 7.56
N VAL A 136 -7.65 2.99 7.46
CA VAL A 136 -7.49 3.95 6.35
C VAL A 136 -6.08 4.56 6.38
N GLY A 137 -5.57 4.92 7.55
CA GLY A 137 -4.21 5.42 7.72
C GLY A 137 -3.14 4.41 7.30
N LEU A 138 -3.35 3.15 7.64
CA LEU A 138 -2.44 2.05 7.24
C LEU A 138 -2.51 1.75 5.75
N LEU A 139 -3.65 1.91 5.10
CA LEU A 139 -3.76 1.86 3.64
C LEU A 139 -2.83 2.90 3.00
N LEU A 140 -2.93 4.15 3.42
CA LEU A 140 -2.09 5.23 2.91
C LEU A 140 -0.60 4.94 3.16
N LEU A 141 -0.27 4.56 4.39
CA LEU A 141 1.10 4.21 4.78
C LEU A 141 1.67 3.09 3.91
N SER A 142 0.91 2.01 3.69
CA SER A 142 1.35 0.88 2.89
C SER A 142 1.69 1.31 1.47
N LYS A 143 0.86 2.14 0.84
CA LYS A 143 1.09 2.58 -0.54
C LYS A 143 2.30 3.50 -0.67
N VAL A 144 2.48 4.44 0.24
CA VAL A 144 3.64 5.35 0.18
C VAL A 144 4.96 4.64 0.48
N VAL A 145 4.97 3.69 1.41
CA VAL A 145 6.18 2.90 1.74
C VAL A 145 6.50 1.86 0.67
N GLU A 146 5.50 1.11 0.17
CA GLU A 146 5.70 0.11 -0.89
C GLU A 146 6.34 0.71 -2.14
N SER A 147 5.94 1.91 -2.51
CA SER A 147 6.47 2.60 -3.68
C SER A 147 7.83 3.26 -3.44
N ASN A 148 8.18 3.52 -2.18
CA ASN A 148 9.38 4.28 -1.80
C ASN A 148 10.05 3.70 -0.55
N PRO A 149 10.33 2.39 -0.49
CA PRO A 149 10.80 1.77 0.75
C PRO A 149 12.12 2.37 1.25
N GLU A 150 13.03 2.68 0.36
CA GLU A 150 14.33 3.26 0.72
C GLU A 150 14.20 4.65 1.33
N SER A 151 13.29 5.47 0.83
CA SER A 151 13.05 6.84 1.34
C SER A 151 12.53 6.86 2.77
N PHE A 152 11.89 5.79 3.22
CA PHE A 152 11.34 5.67 4.58
C PHE A 152 12.31 5.02 5.57
N LYS A 153 13.51 4.61 5.14
CA LYS A 153 14.52 4.00 6.02
C LYS A 153 14.74 4.72 7.35
N PRO A 154 14.87 6.03 7.40
CA PRO A 154 15.05 6.76 8.67
C PRO A 154 13.89 6.57 9.67
N HIS A 155 12.74 6.13 9.19
CA HIS A 155 11.50 5.94 9.97
C HIS A 155 11.22 4.47 10.29
N TYR A 156 12.04 3.53 9.85
CA TYR A 156 11.78 2.08 9.97
C TYR A 156 11.60 1.63 11.42
N ARG A 157 12.41 2.13 12.34
CA ARG A 157 12.29 1.78 13.74
C ARG A 157 10.91 2.14 14.31
N GLN A 158 10.42 3.34 14.01
CA GLN A 158 9.10 3.81 14.42
C GLN A 158 7.98 2.99 13.76
N LEU A 159 8.14 2.66 12.48
CA LEU A 159 7.19 1.82 11.73
C LEU A 159 7.11 0.42 12.32
N LEU A 160 8.23 -0.19 12.66
CA LEU A 160 8.26 -1.52 13.28
C LEU A 160 7.60 -1.54 14.65
N GLN A 161 7.76 -0.48 15.43
CA GLN A 161 7.05 -0.32 16.71
C GLN A 161 5.54 -0.18 16.51
N LEU A 162 5.11 0.59 15.52
CA LEU A 162 3.70 0.72 15.14
C LEU A 162 3.12 -0.64 14.74
N PHE A 163 3.80 -1.39 13.89
CA PHE A 163 3.33 -2.70 13.43
C PHE A 163 3.27 -3.73 14.56
N GLY A 164 4.17 -3.65 15.53
CA GLY A 164 4.09 -4.47 16.74
C GLY A 164 2.79 -4.25 17.49
N THR A 165 2.27 -3.05 17.52
CA THR A 165 0.97 -2.73 18.12
C THR A 165 -0.20 -3.17 17.22
N VAL A 166 -0.14 -2.85 15.93
CA VAL A 166 -1.23 -3.15 14.97
C VAL A 166 -1.44 -4.66 14.81
N LEU A 167 -0.36 -5.44 14.76
CA LEU A 167 -0.45 -6.90 14.61
C LEU A 167 -1.05 -7.61 15.84
N GLN A 168 -1.16 -6.93 16.97
CA GLN A 168 -1.86 -7.43 18.17
C GLN A 168 -3.34 -7.04 18.22
N ASP A 169 -3.79 -6.15 17.34
CA ASP A 169 -5.18 -5.72 17.22
C ASP A 169 -5.96 -6.74 16.36
N LEU A 170 -6.32 -7.86 16.96
CA LEU A 170 -6.94 -9.00 16.28
C LEU A 170 -8.36 -8.69 15.75
N ASP A 171 -8.99 -7.63 16.24
CA ASP A 171 -10.30 -7.19 15.77
C ASP A 171 -10.24 -6.36 14.49
N ASN A 172 -9.04 -6.04 14.01
CA ASN A 172 -8.84 -5.25 12.80
C ASN A 172 -7.93 -5.96 11.80
N PRO A 173 -8.39 -7.05 11.17
CA PRO A 173 -7.57 -7.85 10.26
C PRO A 173 -7.10 -7.09 9.01
N THR A 174 -7.89 -6.15 8.50
CA THR A 174 -7.49 -5.33 7.35
C THR A 174 -6.31 -4.41 7.71
N ALA A 175 -6.28 -3.86 8.92
CA ALA A 175 -5.13 -3.10 9.41
C ALA A 175 -3.88 -3.97 9.52
N MET A 176 -4.01 -5.20 10.00
CA MET A 176 -2.92 -6.18 10.01
C MET A 176 -2.41 -6.46 8.59
N TYR A 177 -3.31 -6.66 7.65
CA TYR A 177 -2.97 -6.89 6.24
C TYR A 177 -2.10 -5.77 5.65
N TYR A 178 -2.50 -4.51 5.80
CA TYR A 178 -1.71 -3.37 5.32
C TYR A 178 -0.35 -3.27 6.00
N SER A 179 -0.29 -3.55 7.30
CA SER A 179 0.97 -3.57 8.05
C SER A 179 1.93 -4.65 7.55
N ILE A 180 1.42 -5.85 7.24
CA ILE A 180 2.22 -6.95 6.73
C ILE A 180 2.74 -6.64 5.31
N LEU A 181 1.92 -6.05 4.44
CA LEU A 181 2.38 -5.59 3.13
C LEU A 181 3.51 -4.57 3.23
N THR A 182 3.40 -3.66 4.18
CA THR A 182 4.42 -2.65 4.44
C THR A 182 5.72 -3.30 4.95
N LEU A 183 5.63 -4.23 5.89
CA LEU A 183 6.77 -5.02 6.37
C LEU A 183 7.48 -5.74 5.22
N THR A 184 6.73 -6.37 4.34
CA THR A 184 7.26 -7.07 3.17
C THR A 184 8.13 -6.14 2.32
N ALA A 185 7.62 -4.94 2.03
CA ALA A 185 8.36 -3.94 1.25
C ALA A 185 9.62 -3.42 1.96
N MET A 186 9.60 -3.34 3.28
CA MET A 186 10.73 -2.85 4.09
C MET A 186 11.86 -3.86 4.22
N THR A 187 11.57 -5.15 4.14
CA THR A 187 12.48 -6.23 4.53
C THR A 187 13.82 -6.19 3.78
N ALA A 188 13.79 -5.90 2.47
CA ALA A 188 14.99 -5.82 1.64
C ALA A 188 15.93 -4.64 1.98
N TYR A 189 15.44 -3.66 2.73
CA TYR A 189 16.15 -2.40 3.02
C TYR A 189 16.49 -2.23 4.50
N THR A 190 16.26 -3.24 5.33
CA THR A 190 16.50 -3.17 6.77
C THR A 190 17.99 -3.28 7.12
N GLY A 191 18.40 -2.49 8.12
CA GLY A 191 19.73 -2.61 8.74
C GLY A 191 19.74 -3.57 9.93
N THR A 192 20.87 -3.70 10.61
CA THR A 192 21.05 -4.67 11.69
C THR A 192 20.12 -4.43 12.89
N GLU A 193 19.91 -3.19 13.28
CA GLU A 193 19.02 -2.85 14.40
C GLU A 193 17.57 -3.18 14.09
N GLU A 194 17.11 -2.82 12.90
CA GLU A 194 15.76 -3.09 12.43
C GLU A 194 15.52 -4.59 12.27
N MET A 195 16.53 -5.35 11.86
CA MET A 195 16.47 -6.81 11.77
C MET A 195 16.17 -7.47 13.11
N ASN A 196 16.75 -6.96 14.20
CA ASN A 196 16.47 -7.46 15.54
C ASN A 196 15.01 -7.20 15.94
N LEU A 197 14.49 -6.02 15.60
CA LEU A 197 13.07 -5.68 15.82
C LEU A 197 12.15 -6.58 14.98
N MET A 198 12.47 -6.82 13.72
CA MET A 198 11.72 -7.74 12.85
C MET A 198 11.69 -9.15 13.41
N ARG A 199 12.83 -9.65 13.90
CA ARG A 199 12.91 -10.97 14.54
C ARG A 199 11.93 -11.09 15.70
N SER A 200 11.85 -10.06 16.53
CA SER A 200 10.95 -10.04 17.68
C SER A 200 9.47 -10.02 17.27
N LEU A 201 9.15 -9.58 16.05
CA LEU A 201 7.78 -9.55 15.52
C LEU A 201 7.32 -10.88 14.95
N ILE A 202 8.20 -11.83 14.64
CA ILE A 202 7.83 -13.07 13.96
C ILE A 202 6.73 -13.86 14.67
N PRO A 203 6.77 -14.10 15.99
CA PRO A 203 5.68 -14.82 16.66
C PRO A 203 4.34 -14.09 16.54
N THR A 204 4.34 -12.77 16.70
CA THR A 204 3.14 -11.92 16.56
C THR A 204 2.63 -11.94 15.12
N LEU A 205 3.54 -11.94 14.15
CA LEU A 205 3.22 -12.00 12.73
C LEU A 205 2.51 -13.31 12.37
N ILE A 206 2.98 -14.45 12.89
CA ILE A 206 2.36 -15.76 12.66
C ILE A 206 0.93 -15.77 13.23
N ILE A 207 0.72 -15.25 14.42
CA ILE A 207 -0.61 -15.15 15.03
C ILE A 207 -1.52 -14.26 14.18
N ALA A 208 -1.01 -13.13 13.71
CA ALA A 208 -1.74 -12.22 12.83
C ALA A 208 -2.14 -12.90 11.50
N LEU A 209 -1.22 -13.66 10.89
CA LEU A 209 -1.52 -14.41 9.67
C LEU A 209 -2.62 -15.47 9.90
N LYS A 210 -2.63 -16.15 11.04
CA LYS A 210 -3.71 -17.09 11.39
C LYS A 210 -5.06 -16.40 11.47
N HIS A 211 -5.13 -15.22 12.08
CA HIS A 211 -6.35 -14.42 12.14
C HIS A 211 -6.80 -13.91 10.77
N LEU A 212 -5.84 -13.48 9.96
CA LEU A 212 -6.11 -12.99 8.61
C LEU A 212 -6.67 -14.10 7.72
N ILE A 213 -6.16 -15.32 7.84
CA ILE A 213 -6.67 -16.51 7.12
C ILE A 213 -8.15 -16.74 7.43
N LYS A 214 -8.55 -16.56 8.67
CA LYS A 214 -9.96 -16.72 9.08
C LYS A 214 -10.84 -15.58 8.58
N ALA A 215 -10.29 -14.37 8.45
CA ALA A 215 -11.04 -13.18 8.07
C ALA A 215 -11.17 -13.01 6.55
N ASP A 216 -10.07 -13.21 5.81
CA ASP A 216 -10.01 -13.02 4.36
C ASP A 216 -8.84 -13.82 3.79
N GLN A 217 -9.14 -14.93 3.10
CA GLN A 217 -8.11 -15.81 2.56
C GLN A 217 -7.32 -15.18 1.40
N ASP A 218 -7.93 -14.30 0.62
CA ASP A 218 -7.25 -13.62 -0.48
C ASP A 218 -6.20 -12.65 0.05
N GLN A 219 -6.55 -11.85 1.06
CA GLN A 219 -5.59 -10.97 1.75
C GLN A 219 -4.51 -11.79 2.45
N ALA A 220 -4.87 -12.89 3.08
CA ALA A 220 -3.91 -13.77 3.75
C ALA A 220 -2.91 -14.38 2.75
N SER A 221 -3.38 -14.80 1.60
CA SER A 221 -2.53 -15.36 0.53
C SER A 221 -1.48 -14.34 0.07
N GLU A 222 -1.86 -13.10 -0.11
CA GLU A 222 -0.96 -12.01 -0.47
C GLU A 222 0.01 -11.69 0.69
N ALA A 223 -0.48 -11.65 1.91
CA ALA A 223 0.31 -11.35 3.11
C ALA A 223 1.36 -12.44 3.41
N MET A 224 1.13 -13.69 3.03
CA MET A 224 2.08 -14.79 3.21
C MET A 224 3.43 -14.54 2.54
N GLU A 225 3.51 -13.65 1.57
CA GLU A 225 4.76 -13.29 0.90
C GLU A 225 5.81 -12.72 1.86
N VAL A 226 5.39 -12.14 2.99
CA VAL A 226 6.32 -11.64 4.02
C VAL A 226 7.26 -12.74 4.52
N LEU A 227 6.81 -13.99 4.59
CA LEU A 227 7.64 -15.10 5.02
C LEU A 227 8.76 -15.40 4.00
N ASP A 228 8.44 -15.34 2.71
CA ASP A 228 9.43 -15.50 1.64
C ASP A 228 10.49 -14.40 1.69
N GLU A 229 10.07 -13.14 1.83
CA GLU A 229 10.98 -12.01 1.94
C GLU A 229 11.89 -12.09 3.18
N LEU A 230 11.36 -12.51 4.32
CA LEU A 230 12.15 -12.72 5.53
C LEU A 230 13.20 -13.81 5.36
N MET A 231 12.86 -14.87 4.62
CA MET A 231 13.80 -15.98 4.35
C MET A 231 14.87 -15.58 3.34
N GLU A 232 14.54 -14.79 2.34
CA GLU A 232 15.47 -14.35 1.30
C GLU A 232 16.44 -13.27 1.79
N SER A 233 16.01 -12.40 2.72
CA SER A 233 16.81 -11.25 3.13
C SER A 233 17.98 -11.61 4.02
N GLU A 234 17.75 -12.31 5.12
CA GLU A 234 18.82 -12.81 5.99
C GLU A 234 18.33 -13.99 6.83
N VAL A 235 18.95 -15.14 6.64
CA VAL A 235 18.60 -16.40 7.30
C VAL A 235 18.65 -16.28 8.82
N SER A 236 19.54 -15.45 9.37
CA SER A 236 19.71 -15.27 10.82
C SER A 236 18.46 -14.72 11.52
N ILE A 237 17.59 -13.98 10.79
CA ILE A 237 16.33 -13.45 11.35
C ILE A 237 15.38 -14.58 11.71
N ILE A 238 15.25 -15.58 10.84
CA ILE A 238 14.26 -16.65 10.97
C ILE A 238 14.74 -17.87 11.75
N VAL A 239 16.04 -18.05 11.90
CA VAL A 239 16.61 -19.26 12.55
C VAL A 239 15.98 -19.57 13.90
N PRO A 240 15.80 -18.60 14.84
CA PRO A 240 15.15 -18.89 16.12
C PRO A 240 13.68 -19.28 16.01
N HIS A 241 13.03 -19.01 14.88
CA HIS A 241 11.60 -19.17 14.66
C HIS A 241 11.25 -20.18 13.57
N ILE A 242 12.25 -20.91 13.04
CA ILE A 242 12.04 -21.89 11.96
C ILE A 242 10.97 -22.92 12.34
N ALA A 243 11.02 -23.44 13.56
CA ALA A 243 10.06 -24.45 14.01
C ALA A 243 8.62 -23.93 13.99
N GLU A 244 8.40 -22.69 14.45
CA GLU A 244 7.08 -22.05 14.44
C GLU A 244 6.59 -21.81 13.01
N ILE A 245 7.46 -21.33 12.13
CA ILE A 245 7.13 -21.06 10.72
C ILE A 245 6.77 -22.36 10.00
N VAL A 246 7.55 -23.41 10.17
CA VAL A 246 7.29 -24.74 9.58
C VAL A 246 5.97 -25.32 10.09
N HIS A 247 5.74 -25.25 11.39
CA HIS A 247 4.49 -25.75 11.99
C HIS A 247 3.27 -25.02 11.42
N PHE A 248 3.34 -23.69 11.34
CA PHE A 248 2.28 -22.86 10.74
C PHE A 248 2.05 -23.24 9.26
N CYS A 249 3.11 -23.33 8.47
CA CYS A 249 3.00 -23.66 7.04
C CYS A 249 2.47 -25.09 6.82
N LEU A 250 2.82 -26.05 7.68
CA LEU A 250 2.28 -27.41 7.62
C LEU A 250 0.77 -27.42 7.92
N GLU A 251 0.32 -26.70 8.94
CA GLU A 251 -1.10 -26.57 9.24
C GLU A 251 -1.89 -25.99 8.07
N VAL A 252 -1.38 -24.90 7.47
CA VAL A 252 -2.03 -24.23 6.33
C VAL A 252 -2.07 -25.15 5.11
N SER A 253 -0.97 -25.81 4.78
CA SER A 253 -0.90 -26.68 3.59
C SER A 253 -1.77 -27.93 3.72
N ALA A 254 -1.96 -28.44 4.93
CA ALA A 254 -2.78 -29.62 5.22
C ALA A 254 -4.28 -29.33 5.33
N ASP A 255 -4.67 -28.07 5.52
CA ASP A 255 -6.07 -27.68 5.70
C ASP A 255 -6.80 -27.62 4.35
N ILE A 256 -7.60 -28.66 4.06
CA ILE A 256 -8.36 -28.78 2.81
C ILE A 256 -9.50 -27.77 2.68
N THR A 257 -9.86 -27.06 3.75
CA THR A 257 -10.89 -26.01 3.71
C THR A 257 -10.39 -24.68 3.16
N LEU A 258 -9.07 -24.53 3.05
CA LEU A 258 -8.42 -23.32 2.55
C LEU A 258 -8.26 -23.34 1.02
N THR A 259 -8.09 -22.15 0.42
CA THR A 259 -7.87 -22.02 -1.02
C THR A 259 -6.56 -22.67 -1.45
N ASP A 260 -6.51 -23.15 -2.68
CA ASP A 260 -5.30 -23.74 -3.26
C ASP A 260 -4.13 -22.75 -3.28
N SER A 261 -4.40 -21.48 -3.60
CA SER A 261 -3.38 -20.41 -3.61
C SER A 261 -2.68 -20.28 -2.26
N LEU A 262 -3.44 -20.29 -1.16
CA LEU A 262 -2.91 -20.16 0.18
C LEU A 262 -2.10 -21.40 0.58
N ARG A 263 -2.62 -22.59 0.28
CA ARG A 263 -1.95 -23.85 0.56
C ARG A 263 -0.65 -24.00 -0.23
N VAL A 264 -0.63 -23.62 -1.48
CA VAL A 264 0.57 -23.65 -2.34
C VAL A 264 1.63 -22.69 -1.83
N LYS A 265 1.27 -21.50 -1.39
CA LYS A 265 2.22 -20.55 -0.78
C LYS A 265 2.86 -21.11 0.48
N ALA A 266 2.10 -21.79 1.32
CA ALA A 266 2.63 -22.46 2.51
C ALA A 266 3.62 -23.58 2.16
N LEU A 267 3.29 -24.41 1.15
CA LEU A 267 4.18 -25.45 0.64
C LEU A 267 5.48 -24.87 0.06
N SER A 268 5.40 -23.77 -0.68
CA SER A 268 6.56 -23.08 -1.24
C SER A 268 7.49 -22.58 -0.14
N CYS A 269 6.94 -22.07 0.95
CA CYS A 269 7.67 -21.63 2.12
C CYS A 269 8.46 -22.81 2.76
N ILE A 270 7.81 -23.96 2.94
CA ILE A 270 8.44 -25.17 3.48
C ILE A 270 9.58 -25.65 2.55
N ALA A 271 9.34 -25.68 1.25
CA ALA A 271 10.33 -26.09 0.25
C ALA A 271 11.57 -25.18 0.29
N PHE A 272 11.39 -23.89 0.46
CA PHE A 272 12.47 -22.92 0.60
C PHE A 272 13.31 -23.19 1.86
N LEU A 273 12.67 -23.44 3.01
CA LEU A 273 13.34 -23.76 4.27
C LEU A 273 14.15 -25.04 4.18
N ILE A 274 13.66 -26.06 3.48
CA ILE A 274 14.39 -27.31 3.23
C ILE A 274 15.67 -27.04 2.42
N ARG A 275 15.59 -26.22 1.38
CA ARG A 275 16.76 -25.85 0.56
C ARG A 275 17.79 -25.06 1.35
N LEU A 276 17.39 -24.16 2.23
CA LEU A 276 18.29 -23.43 3.12
C LEU A 276 19.05 -24.39 4.05
N LYS A 277 18.36 -25.36 4.63
CA LYS A 277 18.98 -26.36 5.53
C LYS A 277 20.04 -27.21 4.81
N SER A 278 19.81 -27.55 3.54
CA SER A 278 20.76 -28.30 2.75
C SER A 278 22.03 -27.51 2.43
N LYS A 279 21.92 -26.18 2.22
CA LYS A 279 23.09 -25.33 1.99
C LYS A 279 23.94 -25.09 3.24
N VAL A 280 23.33 -25.07 4.42
CA VAL A 280 24.03 -24.87 5.70
C VAL A 280 24.80 -26.14 6.14
N LYS A 281 24.42 -27.32 5.63
CA LYS A 281 25.04 -28.59 5.96
C LYS A 281 26.24 -28.98 5.08
N SER A 282 26.58 -28.19 4.07
CA SER A 282 27.76 -28.37 3.24
C SER A 282 28.80 -27.32 3.58
N PRO A 283 29.67 -27.52 4.60
CA PRO A 283 30.89 -26.74 4.67
C PRO A 283 31.86 -27.40 3.68
N ASP A 284 32.25 -26.72 2.62
CA ASP A 284 33.49 -26.98 1.90
C ASP A 284 34.64 -26.37 2.68
#